data_397b91ec8aab63d2c9d1027f3c8ebb44
#
_entry.id   397b91ec8aab63d2c9d1027f3c8ebb44
#
_cell.length_a   1.000
_cell.length_b   1.000
_cell.length_c   1.000
_cell.angle_alpha   90.00
_cell.angle_beta   90.00
_cell.angle_gamma   90.00
#
_symmetry.space_group_name_H-M   'P 1'
#
loop_
_entity.id
_entity.type
_entity.pdbx_description
1 polymer ?
#
loop_
_entity_poly.entity_id
_entity_poly.type
_entity_poly.pdbx_seq_one_letter_code
_entity_poly.pdbx_strand_id
1 'polypeptide(L)'
;MSQLQDEAFGQEQHLKRALGPLNLTLLGIGAIIGAGIFVLTGQAAAQHAGPAITLSFVVAGLGCFFAGLCYAEFASMIPISGSAYTYGYATMGELAAWIIGWDLILEYLFASATVAVGWSGYFCAFLAELGLNVPAVLTAAPFSVQGAHEIVRSQLCVNPQTGALLMDAMHHGRIPLDQCIANGGAIAQGILNVPAMVLIVLVTILLVIGIKESASFNNVVVALKMLIVFAVIGFGFFYVDTANWSPFIPPAAIDPETGKEIFGKFGLTGIVAGAGVIFFAYIGFDAVSTAAQEAKNPQRDLPIGILASLLICTLLYVLMSLVMTGLAPYKELNVPHPVFVAIDHAGPALRWLGYLVNIGAIAGLASVVLVLMMGQPRIFYSMARDGLLPAAFGRVHSKFKTPYVSTIVTGVFACLIAGLFPIGILGELVSIGTLLAFVIVCIGIVILRRTSPELPRPFRTPWVPVVPALGILICGYMMYALPGDTWLRLGVWMAFGLVIYFAYSYRNSKLGKKL
;
A
#
# COMPACT_ATOMS: atom_id res chain seq x y z
N MET A 1 19.31 4.39 -23.36
CA MET A 1 17.98 4.34 -24.04
C MET A 1 17.96 3.34 -25.19
N SER A 2 18.81 3.44 -26.23
CA SER A 2 18.83 2.48 -27.34
C SER A 2 19.01 1.03 -26.89
N GLN A 3 19.96 0.75 -26.00
CA GLN A 3 20.18 -0.61 -25.46
C GLN A 3 18.98 -1.16 -24.70
N LEU A 4 18.27 -0.33 -23.93
CA LEU A 4 17.05 -0.74 -23.22
C LEU A 4 15.88 -1.00 -24.18
N GLN A 5 15.79 -0.22 -25.27
CA GLN A 5 14.83 -0.46 -26.34
C GLN A 5 15.18 -1.73 -27.11
N ASP A 6 16.45 -1.99 -27.40
CA ASP A 6 16.90 -3.24 -28.03
C ASP A 6 16.62 -4.47 -27.14
N GLU A 7 16.78 -4.36 -25.81
CA GLU A 7 16.39 -5.40 -24.86
C GLU A 7 14.87 -5.60 -24.80
N ALA A 8 14.08 -4.53 -24.92
CA ALA A 8 12.62 -4.60 -24.91
C ALA A 8 12.06 -5.26 -26.19
N PHE A 9 12.74 -5.11 -27.30
CA PHE A 9 12.32 -5.60 -28.61
C PHE A 9 13.20 -6.74 -29.16
N GLY A 10 14.31 -7.10 -28.48
CA GLY A 10 15.24 -8.18 -28.85
C GLY A 10 14.64 -9.57 -28.69
N GLN A 11 15.12 -10.55 -29.47
CA GLN A 11 14.50 -11.87 -29.63
C GLN A 11 14.79 -12.90 -28.52
N GLU A 12 15.41 -12.55 -27.40
CA GLU A 12 15.75 -13.56 -26.36
C GLU A 12 14.71 -13.60 -25.24
N GLN A 13 13.97 -14.70 -25.20
CA GLN A 13 13.04 -15.16 -24.14
C GLN A 13 11.89 -14.21 -23.82
N HIS A 14 11.00 -13.98 -24.76
CA HIS A 14 9.76 -13.25 -24.52
C HIS A 14 8.78 -14.05 -23.64
N LEU A 15 8.32 -13.42 -22.54
CA LEU A 15 7.13 -13.87 -21.84
C LEU A 15 5.93 -13.86 -22.82
N LYS A 16 4.99 -14.79 -22.64
CA LYS A 16 3.82 -14.89 -23.53
C LYS A 16 2.99 -13.61 -23.41
N ARG A 17 2.91 -12.80 -24.48
CA ARG A 17 2.09 -11.59 -24.55
C ARG A 17 0.60 -11.94 -24.56
N ALA A 18 -0.01 -12.02 -23.38
CA ALA A 18 -1.40 -12.44 -23.19
C ALA A 18 -2.32 -11.32 -22.67
N LEU A 19 -1.76 -10.29 -22.02
CA LEU A 19 -2.52 -9.28 -21.30
C LEU A 19 -2.98 -8.15 -22.23
N GLY A 20 -4.30 -7.97 -22.36
CA GLY A 20 -4.91 -6.82 -23.00
C GLY A 20 -5.20 -5.69 -21.99
N PRO A 21 -5.75 -4.55 -22.44
CA PRO A 21 -5.98 -3.38 -21.58
C PRO A 21 -6.92 -3.68 -20.41
N LEU A 22 -7.96 -4.50 -20.60
CA LEU A 22 -8.85 -4.93 -19.52
C LEU A 22 -8.12 -5.74 -18.45
N ASN A 23 -7.29 -6.72 -18.85
CA ASN A 23 -6.52 -7.53 -17.92
C ASN A 23 -5.51 -6.69 -17.13
N LEU A 24 -4.88 -5.70 -17.78
CA LEU A 24 -3.97 -4.77 -17.11
C LEU A 24 -4.70 -3.84 -16.14
N THR A 25 -5.90 -3.36 -16.51
CA THR A 25 -6.76 -2.59 -15.59
C THR A 25 -7.17 -3.43 -14.38
N LEU A 26 -7.60 -4.68 -14.59
CA LEU A 26 -7.95 -5.59 -13.49
C LEU A 26 -6.72 -5.94 -12.64
N LEU A 27 -5.54 -6.06 -13.23
CA LEU A 27 -4.30 -6.25 -12.49
C LEU A 27 -4.03 -5.05 -11.57
N GLY A 28 -4.16 -3.82 -12.10
CA GLY A 28 -4.02 -2.60 -11.31
C GLY A 28 -5.05 -2.52 -10.18
N ILE A 29 -6.34 -2.73 -10.48
CA ILE A 29 -7.40 -2.77 -9.46
C ILE A 29 -7.09 -3.83 -8.38
N GLY A 30 -6.61 -5.01 -8.79
CA GLY A 30 -6.25 -6.09 -7.89
C GLY A 30 -5.11 -5.76 -6.95
N ALA A 31 -4.12 -5.00 -7.42
CA ALA A 31 -3.00 -4.51 -6.62
C ALA A 31 -3.41 -3.35 -5.69
N ILE A 32 -4.24 -2.42 -6.19
CA ILE A 32 -4.68 -1.22 -5.47
C ILE A 32 -5.69 -1.56 -4.37
N ILE A 33 -6.74 -2.36 -4.65
CA ILE A 33 -7.77 -2.71 -3.65
C ILE A 33 -7.20 -3.69 -2.62
N GLY A 34 -6.78 -3.17 -1.48
CA GLY A 34 -6.12 -3.89 -0.39
C GLY A 34 -6.39 -3.29 0.98
N ALA A 35 -5.38 -3.29 1.86
CA ALA A 35 -5.50 -2.78 3.22
C ALA A 35 -5.88 -1.29 3.29
N GLY A 36 -5.61 -0.53 2.24
CA GLY A 36 -6.00 0.87 2.16
C GLY A 36 -7.50 1.06 2.38
N ILE A 37 -8.34 0.41 1.58
CA ILE A 37 -9.80 0.55 1.67
C ILE A 37 -10.38 -0.24 2.85
N PHE A 38 -9.86 -1.44 3.11
CA PHE A 38 -10.44 -2.32 4.13
C PHE A 38 -10.00 -1.97 5.56
N VAL A 39 -8.83 -1.34 5.76
CA VAL A 39 -8.24 -1.09 7.08
C VAL A 39 -7.93 0.38 7.32
N LEU A 40 -7.04 0.96 6.49
CA LEU A 40 -6.51 2.31 6.77
C LEU A 40 -7.55 3.41 6.63
N THR A 41 -8.58 3.23 5.80
CA THR A 41 -9.68 4.20 5.65
C THR A 41 -10.36 4.50 7.00
N GLY A 42 -10.71 3.46 7.78
CA GLY A 42 -11.34 3.63 9.08
C GLY A 42 -10.40 4.27 10.10
N GLN A 43 -9.16 3.81 10.14
CA GLN A 43 -8.16 4.35 11.06
C GLN A 43 -7.84 5.81 10.76
N ALA A 44 -7.66 6.18 9.48
CA ALA A 44 -7.41 7.56 9.08
C ALA A 44 -8.64 8.48 9.31
N ALA A 45 -9.85 7.96 9.12
CA ALA A 45 -11.06 8.69 9.50
C ALA A 45 -11.08 8.98 11.00
N ALA A 46 -10.80 7.98 11.83
CA ALA A 46 -10.83 8.12 13.29
C ALA A 46 -9.74 9.06 13.84
N GLN A 47 -8.55 9.06 13.24
CA GLN A 47 -7.38 9.74 13.77
C GLN A 47 -7.13 11.13 13.16
N HIS A 48 -7.57 11.37 11.91
CA HIS A 48 -7.18 12.55 11.13
C HIS A 48 -8.34 13.35 10.59
N ALA A 49 -9.26 12.77 9.82
CA ALA A 49 -10.17 13.56 8.99
C ALA A 49 -11.66 13.44 9.36
N GLY A 50 -12.05 12.49 10.19
CA GLY A 50 -13.45 12.19 10.43
C GLY A 50 -14.18 11.77 9.14
N PRO A 51 -15.46 12.15 8.96
CA PRO A 51 -16.19 11.88 7.72
C PRO A 51 -15.55 12.51 6.48
N ALA A 52 -14.79 13.61 6.65
CA ALA A 52 -14.06 14.28 5.58
C ALA A 52 -12.89 13.46 5.01
N ILE A 53 -12.63 12.23 5.50
CA ILE A 53 -11.70 11.28 4.88
C ILE A 53 -12.04 11.06 3.40
N THR A 54 -13.29 11.20 3.02
CA THR A 54 -13.74 11.20 1.64
C THR A 54 -13.02 12.24 0.78
N LEU A 55 -12.83 13.47 1.31
CA LEU A 55 -12.05 14.52 0.63
C LEU A 55 -10.55 14.17 0.60
N SER A 56 -10.06 13.50 1.63
CA SER A 56 -8.67 12.99 1.64
C SER A 56 -8.42 12.03 0.48
N PHE A 57 -9.38 11.14 0.15
CA PHE A 57 -9.29 10.27 -1.03
C PHE A 57 -9.28 11.04 -2.35
N VAL A 58 -10.04 12.15 -2.44
CA VAL A 58 -9.99 13.01 -3.62
C VAL A 58 -8.61 13.65 -3.78
N VAL A 59 -8.04 14.19 -2.70
CA VAL A 59 -6.69 14.82 -2.73
C VAL A 59 -5.63 13.79 -3.10
N ALA A 60 -5.62 12.62 -2.45
CA ALA A 60 -4.67 11.56 -2.74
C ALA A 60 -4.84 11.02 -4.17
N GLY A 61 -6.09 10.85 -4.63
CA GLY A 61 -6.42 10.43 -5.99
C GLY A 61 -5.93 11.41 -7.05
N LEU A 62 -6.04 12.72 -6.82
CA LEU A 62 -5.50 13.74 -7.73
C LEU A 62 -3.97 13.66 -7.81
N GLY A 63 -3.27 13.54 -6.66
CA GLY A 63 -1.82 13.35 -6.65
C GLY A 63 -1.39 12.11 -7.43
N CYS A 64 -2.05 10.99 -7.19
CA CYS A 64 -1.82 9.74 -7.92
C CYS A 64 -2.13 9.86 -9.42
N PHE A 65 -3.18 10.59 -9.79
CA PHE A 65 -3.57 10.77 -11.19
C PHE A 65 -2.51 11.57 -11.96
N PHE A 66 -2.00 12.66 -11.40
CA PHE A 66 -0.94 13.44 -12.05
C PHE A 66 0.37 12.66 -12.12
N ALA A 67 0.76 11.95 -11.08
CA ALA A 67 1.92 11.05 -11.12
C ALA A 67 1.69 9.89 -12.09
N GLY A 68 0.50 9.30 -12.11
CA GLY A 68 0.10 8.22 -13.01
C GLY A 68 0.19 8.59 -14.48
N LEU A 69 -0.12 9.85 -14.85
CA LEU A 69 0.10 10.35 -16.22
C LEU A 69 1.60 10.35 -16.57
N CYS A 70 2.48 10.72 -15.65
CA CYS A 70 3.92 10.67 -15.84
C CYS A 70 4.43 9.21 -15.95
N TYR A 71 3.93 8.33 -15.09
CA TYR A 71 4.21 6.88 -15.17
C TYR A 71 3.75 6.28 -16.50
N ALA A 72 2.58 6.65 -16.98
CA ALA A 72 2.02 6.17 -18.25
C ALA A 72 2.90 6.54 -19.45
N GLU A 73 3.48 7.76 -19.45
CA GLU A 73 4.46 8.16 -20.48
C GLU A 73 5.69 7.28 -20.43
N PHE A 74 6.31 7.10 -19.26
CA PHE A 74 7.48 6.22 -19.10
C PHE A 74 7.18 4.78 -19.50
N ALA A 75 6.06 4.21 -19.03
CA ALA A 75 5.67 2.84 -19.33
C ALA A 75 5.44 2.62 -20.83
N SER A 76 4.92 3.62 -21.56
CA SER A 76 4.74 3.55 -23.01
C SER A 76 6.06 3.62 -23.79
N MET A 77 7.08 4.31 -23.25
CA MET A 77 8.39 4.49 -23.88
C MET A 77 9.36 3.35 -23.59
N ILE A 78 9.32 2.82 -22.36
CA ILE A 78 10.27 1.81 -21.86
C ILE A 78 9.46 0.64 -21.29
N PRO A 79 8.92 -0.24 -22.15
CA PRO A 79 8.07 -1.35 -21.70
C PRO A 79 8.91 -2.52 -21.17
N ILE A 80 9.68 -2.27 -20.10
CA ILE A 80 10.51 -3.25 -19.39
C ILE A 80 9.98 -3.40 -17.95
N SER A 81 9.99 -4.62 -17.43
CA SER A 81 9.57 -4.94 -16.09
C SER A 81 10.62 -4.54 -15.03
N GLY A 82 10.59 -3.31 -14.60
CA GLY A 82 11.51 -2.77 -13.57
C GLY A 82 10.94 -1.55 -12.86
N SER A 83 9.68 -1.19 -13.19
CA SER A 83 8.98 -0.04 -12.63
C SER A 83 9.82 1.25 -12.68
N ALA A 84 9.61 2.16 -11.72
CA ALA A 84 10.30 3.45 -11.62
C ALA A 84 11.83 3.34 -11.58
N TYR A 85 12.40 2.25 -11.06
CA TYR A 85 13.85 2.01 -11.05
C TYR A 85 14.43 2.08 -12.47
N THR A 86 13.84 1.36 -13.42
CA THR A 86 14.32 1.34 -14.81
C THR A 86 14.19 2.71 -15.48
N TYR A 87 13.12 3.44 -15.16
CA TYR A 87 12.90 4.79 -15.68
C TYR A 87 13.95 5.77 -15.16
N GLY A 88 14.25 5.72 -13.85
CA GLY A 88 15.31 6.50 -13.22
C GLY A 88 16.70 6.22 -13.82
N TYR A 89 17.01 4.93 -14.02
CA TYR A 89 18.27 4.49 -14.60
C TYR A 89 18.48 5.00 -16.03
N ALA A 90 17.40 5.00 -16.82
CA ALA A 90 17.43 5.45 -18.21
C ALA A 90 17.52 6.98 -18.38
N THR A 91 17.06 7.76 -17.39
CA THR A 91 16.82 9.20 -17.57
C THR A 91 17.67 10.11 -16.68
N MET A 92 17.89 9.69 -15.43
CA MET A 92 18.56 10.52 -14.40
C MET A 92 19.90 9.95 -13.95
N GLY A 93 20.25 8.76 -14.44
CA GLY A 93 21.51 8.11 -14.10
C GLY A 93 21.43 7.20 -12.88
N GLU A 94 22.57 6.64 -12.53
CA GLU A 94 22.70 5.53 -11.59
C GLU A 94 22.29 5.86 -10.15
N LEU A 95 22.71 7.02 -9.63
CA LEU A 95 22.39 7.42 -8.27
C LEU A 95 20.89 7.64 -8.08
N ALA A 96 20.24 8.29 -9.04
CA ALA A 96 18.78 8.48 -9.00
C ALA A 96 18.04 7.14 -9.08
N ALA A 97 18.50 6.24 -9.95
CA ALA A 97 17.97 4.88 -10.03
C ALA A 97 18.15 4.11 -8.73
N TRP A 98 19.32 4.22 -8.08
CA TRP A 98 19.56 3.61 -6.79
C TRP A 98 18.59 4.14 -5.72
N ILE A 99 18.43 5.47 -5.64
CA ILE A 99 17.49 6.09 -4.70
C ILE A 99 16.07 5.53 -4.90
N ILE A 100 15.60 5.50 -6.15
CA ILE A 100 14.28 4.93 -6.48
C ILE A 100 14.23 3.45 -6.13
N GLY A 101 15.21 2.65 -6.54
CA GLY A 101 15.24 1.21 -6.26
C GLY A 101 15.28 0.87 -4.77
N TRP A 102 15.98 1.70 -3.97
CA TRP A 102 16.03 1.59 -2.52
C TRP A 102 14.69 1.97 -1.88
N ASP A 103 14.03 3.00 -2.41
CA ASP A 103 12.74 3.47 -1.97
C ASP A 103 11.61 2.48 -2.30
N LEU A 104 11.69 1.81 -3.45
CA LEU A 104 10.76 0.74 -3.83
C LEU A 104 10.75 -0.45 -2.84
N ILE A 105 11.78 -0.60 -1.97
CA ILE A 105 11.74 -1.58 -0.88
C ILE A 105 10.65 -1.19 0.13
N LEU A 106 10.49 0.10 0.43
CA LEU A 106 9.39 0.58 1.27
C LEU A 106 8.04 0.27 0.61
N GLU A 107 7.94 0.49 -0.70
CA GLU A 107 6.71 0.29 -1.45
C GLU A 107 6.29 -1.18 -1.53
N TYR A 108 7.19 -2.12 -1.78
CA TYR A 108 6.83 -3.52 -1.98
C TYR A 108 6.99 -4.37 -0.72
N LEU A 109 8.14 -4.33 -0.05
CA LEU A 109 8.42 -5.16 1.11
C LEU A 109 7.64 -4.68 2.33
N PHE A 110 7.74 -3.39 2.67
CA PHE A 110 7.01 -2.85 3.83
C PHE A 110 5.50 -2.82 3.58
N ALA A 111 5.04 -2.53 2.36
CA ALA A 111 3.62 -2.61 2.06
C ALA A 111 3.09 -4.03 2.19
N SER A 112 3.84 -5.07 1.76
CA SER A 112 3.41 -6.46 1.97
C SER A 112 3.26 -6.79 3.46
N ALA A 113 4.16 -6.30 4.32
CA ALA A 113 4.06 -6.44 5.76
C ALA A 113 2.83 -5.68 6.33
N THR A 114 2.60 -4.44 5.88
CA THR A 114 1.43 -3.63 6.26
C THR A 114 0.12 -4.35 5.94
N VAL A 115 0.01 -4.88 4.71
CA VAL A 115 -1.18 -5.62 4.27
C VAL A 115 -1.35 -6.91 5.06
N ALA A 116 -0.26 -7.62 5.39
CA ALA A 116 -0.32 -8.83 6.20
C ALA A 116 -0.79 -8.56 7.63
N VAL A 117 -0.38 -7.44 8.24
CA VAL A 117 -0.91 -7.01 9.55
C VAL A 117 -2.40 -6.71 9.47
N GLY A 118 -2.86 -6.01 8.42
CA GLY A 118 -4.29 -5.80 8.17
C GLY A 118 -5.06 -7.11 7.96
N TRP A 119 -4.50 -8.04 7.20
CA TRP A 119 -5.04 -9.37 6.99
C TRP A 119 -5.25 -10.14 8.30
N SER A 120 -4.25 -10.07 9.18
CA SER A 120 -4.30 -10.70 10.52
C SER A 120 -5.55 -10.26 11.30
N GLY A 121 -5.92 -8.97 11.24
CA GLY A 121 -7.11 -8.45 11.92
C GLY A 121 -8.41 -9.11 11.44
N TYR A 122 -8.62 -9.18 10.13
CA TYR A 122 -9.79 -9.85 9.53
C TYR A 122 -9.79 -11.36 9.79
N PHE A 123 -8.63 -12.01 9.69
CA PHE A 123 -8.50 -13.43 9.94
C PHE A 123 -8.84 -13.80 11.39
N CYS A 124 -8.34 -13.02 12.36
CA CYS A 124 -8.66 -13.24 13.77
C CYS A 124 -10.15 -12.97 14.08
N ALA A 125 -10.74 -11.92 13.48
CA ALA A 125 -12.16 -11.65 13.60
C ALA A 125 -13.01 -12.82 13.05
N PHE A 126 -12.66 -13.35 11.88
CA PHE A 126 -13.32 -14.51 11.29
C PHE A 126 -13.20 -15.77 12.15
N LEU A 127 -12.00 -16.04 12.72
CA LEU A 127 -11.84 -17.17 13.64
C LEU A 127 -12.68 -17.03 14.91
N ALA A 128 -12.76 -15.81 15.45
CA ALA A 128 -13.59 -15.54 16.64
C ALA A 128 -15.07 -15.81 16.37
N GLU A 129 -15.60 -15.49 15.18
CA GLU A 129 -16.96 -15.84 14.76
C GLU A 129 -17.20 -17.36 14.71
N LEU A 130 -16.16 -18.15 14.41
CA LEU A 130 -16.19 -19.61 14.44
C LEU A 130 -16.00 -20.20 15.85
N GLY A 131 -15.86 -19.34 16.88
CA GLY A 131 -15.59 -19.76 18.25
C GLY A 131 -14.13 -20.11 18.54
N LEU A 132 -13.22 -19.83 17.59
CA LEU A 132 -11.79 -20.09 17.73
C LEU A 132 -11.07 -18.78 18.12
N ASN A 133 -10.71 -18.66 19.39
CA ASN A 133 -10.04 -17.47 19.89
C ASN A 133 -8.51 -17.61 19.82
N VAL A 134 -7.87 -16.75 19.04
CA VAL A 134 -6.41 -16.62 19.04
C VAL A 134 -6.01 -15.70 20.20
N PRO A 135 -5.01 -16.09 21.04
CA PRO A 135 -4.57 -15.21 22.12
C PRO A 135 -4.14 -13.83 21.59
N ALA A 136 -4.70 -12.76 22.15
CA ALA A 136 -4.51 -11.39 21.67
C ALA A 136 -3.03 -10.96 21.68
N VAL A 137 -2.25 -11.49 22.61
CA VAL A 137 -0.79 -11.24 22.72
C VAL A 137 0.00 -11.74 21.50
N LEU A 138 -0.55 -12.70 20.74
CA LEU A 138 0.02 -13.26 19.52
C LEU A 138 -0.59 -12.65 18.23
N THR A 139 -1.50 -11.69 18.35
CA THR A 139 -2.14 -11.02 17.21
C THR A 139 -1.78 -9.54 17.09
N ALA A 140 -0.91 -9.06 17.98
CA ALA A 140 -0.49 -7.67 18.02
C ALA A 140 1.03 -7.55 18.14
N ALA A 141 1.56 -6.54 17.44
CA ALA A 141 2.96 -6.16 17.56
C ALA A 141 3.31 -5.75 19.00
N PRO A 142 4.59 -5.91 19.43
CA PRO A 142 5.03 -5.49 20.76
C PRO A 142 4.98 -3.98 20.97
N PHE A 143 4.94 -3.21 19.89
CA PHE A 143 4.90 -1.76 19.91
C PHE A 143 3.57 -1.23 19.36
N SER A 144 3.11 -0.10 19.89
CA SER A 144 1.98 0.67 19.38
C SER A 144 2.35 2.16 19.35
N VAL A 145 1.56 2.95 18.63
CA VAL A 145 1.70 4.42 18.61
C VAL A 145 0.65 5.00 19.54
N GLN A 146 1.08 5.84 20.47
CA GLN A 146 0.21 6.55 21.41
C GLN A 146 0.45 8.06 21.31
N GLY A 147 -0.61 8.87 21.45
CA GLY A 147 -0.52 10.33 21.46
C GLY A 147 0.00 10.93 20.15
N ALA A 148 1.03 11.78 20.25
CA ALA A 148 1.68 12.46 19.14
C ALA A 148 2.82 11.61 18.53
N HIS A 149 2.54 10.34 18.22
CA HIS A 149 3.47 9.38 17.58
C HIS A 149 4.56 8.77 18.50
N GLU A 150 4.39 8.81 19.81
CA GLU A 150 5.28 8.07 20.70
C GLU A 150 5.13 6.56 20.50
N ILE A 151 6.24 5.88 20.28
CA ILE A 151 6.31 4.42 20.23
C ILE A 151 6.33 3.90 21.65
N VAL A 152 5.22 3.28 22.06
CA VAL A 152 5.07 2.68 23.38
C VAL A 152 4.90 1.17 23.27
N ARG A 153 5.02 0.45 24.38
CA ARG A 153 4.67 -0.97 24.40
C ARG A 153 3.17 -1.14 24.17
N SER A 154 2.83 -2.06 23.29
CA SER A 154 1.44 -2.36 22.97
C SER A 154 0.71 -2.91 24.20
N GLN A 155 -0.37 -2.26 24.61
CA GLN A 155 -1.25 -2.69 25.68
C GLN A 155 -2.61 -3.10 25.10
N LEU A 156 -3.11 -4.24 25.54
CA LEU A 156 -4.33 -4.86 25.04
C LEU A 156 -5.23 -5.22 26.23
N CYS A 157 -6.52 -4.92 26.10
CA CYS A 157 -7.52 -5.42 27.03
C CYS A 157 -7.92 -6.84 26.62
N VAL A 158 -7.67 -7.81 27.48
CA VAL A 158 -7.91 -9.22 27.19
C VAL A 158 -8.82 -9.84 28.23
N ASN A 159 -9.58 -10.84 27.82
CA ASN A 159 -10.32 -11.69 28.74
C ASN A 159 -9.31 -12.56 29.52
N PRO A 160 -9.29 -12.51 30.85
CA PRO A 160 -8.30 -13.22 31.65
C PRO A 160 -8.42 -14.75 31.58
N GLN A 161 -9.58 -15.28 31.18
CA GLN A 161 -9.83 -16.72 31.07
C GLN A 161 -9.44 -17.29 29.71
N THR A 162 -9.72 -16.55 28.63
CA THR A 162 -9.49 -17.02 27.26
C THR A 162 -8.24 -16.41 26.61
N GLY A 163 -7.70 -15.32 27.16
CA GLY A 163 -6.63 -14.54 26.54
C GLY A 163 -7.02 -13.82 25.25
N ALA A 164 -8.29 -13.91 24.84
CA ALA A 164 -8.82 -13.24 23.66
C ALA A 164 -8.94 -11.74 23.90
N LEU A 165 -8.91 -10.96 22.82
CA LEU A 165 -9.17 -9.53 22.89
C LEU A 165 -10.57 -9.29 23.44
N LEU A 166 -10.70 -8.44 24.48
CA LEU A 166 -11.99 -8.08 25.01
C LEU A 166 -12.60 -6.98 24.14
N MET A 167 -13.74 -7.31 23.54
CA MET A 167 -14.49 -6.42 22.65
C MET A 167 -15.74 -5.93 23.35
N ASP A 168 -16.19 -4.74 23.02
CA ASP A 168 -17.48 -4.25 23.45
C ASP A 168 -18.58 -5.15 22.86
N ALA A 169 -19.46 -5.64 23.70
CA ALA A 169 -20.54 -6.56 23.31
C ALA A 169 -21.59 -5.91 22.37
N MET A 170 -21.68 -4.57 22.37
CA MET A 170 -22.65 -3.85 21.52
C MET A 170 -22.13 -3.52 20.13
N HIS A 171 -20.85 -3.16 20.00
CA HIS A 171 -20.33 -2.57 18.78
C HIS A 171 -19.09 -3.26 18.22
N HIS A 172 -18.68 -4.41 18.79
CA HIS A 172 -17.45 -5.13 18.41
C HIS A 172 -16.19 -4.23 18.35
N GLY A 173 -16.24 -3.05 19.00
CA GLY A 173 -15.12 -2.15 19.17
C GLY A 173 -14.16 -2.63 20.28
N ARG A 174 -12.92 -2.14 20.26
CA ARG A 174 -11.99 -2.41 21.36
C ARG A 174 -12.42 -1.63 22.60
N ILE A 175 -12.47 -2.31 23.76
CA ILE A 175 -12.68 -1.63 25.02
C ILE A 175 -11.47 -0.74 25.32
N PRO A 176 -11.67 0.56 25.63
CA PRO A 176 -10.59 1.44 26.04
C PRO A 176 -9.84 0.90 27.27
N LEU A 177 -8.53 1.12 27.33
CA LEU A 177 -7.69 0.56 28.40
C LEU A 177 -8.08 1.04 29.80
N ASP A 178 -8.58 2.28 29.93
CA ASP A 178 -9.09 2.85 31.16
C ASP A 178 -10.35 2.15 31.67
N GLN A 179 -11.14 1.57 30.77
CA GLN A 179 -12.35 0.82 31.09
C GLN A 179 -12.12 -0.69 31.16
N CYS A 180 -10.92 -1.18 30.82
CA CYS A 180 -10.61 -2.60 30.72
C CYS A 180 -10.92 -3.38 32.02
N ILE A 181 -10.42 -2.88 33.14
CA ILE A 181 -10.60 -3.54 34.45
C ILE A 181 -12.06 -3.49 34.89
N ALA A 182 -12.75 -2.36 34.64
CA ALA A 182 -14.16 -2.21 34.97
C ALA A 182 -15.07 -3.20 34.20
N ASN A 183 -14.66 -3.57 32.98
CA ASN A 183 -15.35 -4.58 32.16
C ASN A 183 -14.83 -6.02 32.37
N GLY A 184 -14.11 -6.27 33.48
CA GLY A 184 -13.62 -7.61 33.82
C GLY A 184 -12.43 -8.10 32.98
N GLY A 185 -11.77 -7.19 32.28
CA GLY A 185 -10.58 -7.48 31.49
C GLY A 185 -9.27 -7.41 32.27
N ALA A 186 -8.21 -7.94 31.69
CA ALA A 186 -6.85 -7.80 32.15
C ALA A 186 -6.00 -7.09 31.08
N ILE A 187 -5.00 -6.31 31.50
CA ILE A 187 -4.09 -5.65 30.58
C ILE A 187 -2.94 -6.62 30.24
N ALA A 188 -2.81 -6.96 28.97
CA ALA A 188 -1.73 -7.78 28.44
C ALA A 188 -0.89 -6.97 27.43
N GLN A 189 0.35 -7.41 27.20
CA GLN A 189 1.24 -6.80 26.20
C GLN A 189 1.29 -7.66 24.95
N GLY A 190 1.20 -7.03 23.76
CA GLY A 190 1.46 -7.70 22.49
C GLY A 190 2.90 -8.22 22.43
N ILE A 191 3.09 -9.41 21.87
CA ILE A 191 4.40 -10.04 21.72
C ILE A 191 4.81 -10.05 20.26
N LEU A 192 3.97 -10.62 19.40
CA LEU A 192 4.20 -10.77 17.97
C LEU A 192 2.87 -10.90 17.23
N ASN A 193 2.81 -10.42 15.99
CA ASN A 193 1.68 -10.69 15.13
C ASN A 193 1.90 -11.99 14.35
N VAL A 194 1.65 -13.14 15.00
CA VAL A 194 1.90 -14.48 14.45
C VAL A 194 1.06 -14.76 13.19
N PRO A 195 -0.26 -14.44 13.11
CA PRO A 195 -1.02 -14.68 11.89
C PRO A 195 -0.45 -13.93 10.68
N ALA A 196 0.01 -12.68 10.83
CA ALA A 196 0.65 -11.94 9.75
C ALA A 196 1.96 -12.62 9.30
N MET A 197 2.77 -13.08 10.26
CA MET A 197 4.01 -13.81 9.97
C MET A 197 3.74 -15.12 9.22
N VAL A 198 2.73 -15.88 9.63
CA VAL A 198 2.33 -17.14 8.96
C VAL A 198 1.92 -16.87 7.52
N LEU A 199 1.11 -15.83 7.26
CA LEU A 199 0.74 -15.45 5.90
C LEU A 199 1.98 -15.16 5.04
N ILE A 200 2.92 -14.33 5.53
CA ILE A 200 4.14 -13.99 4.80
C ILE A 200 4.97 -15.25 4.49
N VAL A 201 5.12 -16.16 5.46
CA VAL A 201 5.85 -17.42 5.26
C VAL A 201 5.19 -18.27 4.19
N LEU A 202 3.87 -18.46 4.25
CA LEU A 202 3.12 -19.22 3.25
C LEU A 202 3.27 -18.62 1.86
N VAL A 203 3.12 -17.30 1.72
CA VAL A 203 3.29 -16.60 0.45
C VAL A 203 4.74 -16.73 -0.05
N THR A 204 5.74 -16.64 0.83
CA THR A 204 7.15 -16.82 0.46
C THR A 204 7.40 -18.21 -0.11
N ILE A 205 6.89 -19.25 0.54
CA ILE A 205 7.02 -20.66 0.07
C ILE A 205 6.39 -20.80 -1.31
N LEU A 206 5.16 -20.26 -1.49
CA LEU A 206 4.45 -20.30 -2.76
C LEU A 206 5.26 -19.62 -3.88
N LEU A 207 5.82 -18.44 -3.61
CA LEU A 207 6.61 -17.68 -4.60
C LEU A 207 7.94 -18.35 -4.94
N VAL A 208 8.58 -19.03 -3.99
CA VAL A 208 9.82 -19.81 -4.25
C VAL A 208 9.54 -21.01 -5.15
N ILE A 209 8.44 -21.75 -4.89
CA ILE A 209 8.02 -22.90 -5.71
C ILE A 209 7.57 -22.43 -7.10
N GLY A 210 7.09 -21.20 -7.21
CA GLY A 210 6.61 -20.60 -8.46
C GLY A 210 5.18 -21.03 -8.76
N ILE A 211 4.24 -20.16 -8.44
CA ILE A 211 2.86 -20.31 -8.93
C ILE A 211 2.85 -19.78 -10.37
N LYS A 212 2.40 -20.59 -11.28
CA LYS A 212 1.89 -20.10 -12.56
C LYS A 212 0.53 -19.47 -12.26
N GLU A 213 0.52 -18.26 -11.75
CA GLU A 213 -0.72 -17.50 -11.62
C GLU A 213 -1.33 -17.34 -13.01
N SER A 214 -2.38 -18.09 -13.23
CA SER A 214 -3.25 -17.82 -14.37
C SER A 214 -3.81 -16.41 -14.17
N ALA A 215 -3.66 -15.52 -15.15
CA ALA A 215 -4.33 -14.22 -15.17
C ALA A 215 -5.83 -14.36 -14.84
N SER A 216 -6.41 -15.50 -15.18
CA SER A 216 -7.78 -15.89 -14.85
C SER A 216 -8.04 -15.97 -13.34
N PHE A 217 -7.11 -16.54 -12.55
CA PHE A 217 -7.27 -16.61 -11.09
C PHE A 217 -7.26 -15.23 -10.46
N ASN A 218 -6.29 -14.39 -10.85
CA ASN A 218 -6.24 -13.00 -10.40
C ASN A 218 -7.54 -12.27 -10.75
N ASN A 219 -8.05 -12.42 -11.97
CA ASN A 219 -9.29 -11.77 -12.40
C ASN A 219 -10.50 -12.22 -11.56
N VAL A 220 -10.59 -13.49 -11.15
CA VAL A 220 -11.65 -13.99 -10.26
C VAL A 220 -11.56 -13.36 -8.88
N VAL A 221 -10.36 -13.29 -8.30
CA VAL A 221 -10.15 -12.66 -6.98
C VAL A 221 -10.48 -11.17 -7.03
N VAL A 222 -10.07 -10.47 -8.10
CA VAL A 222 -10.39 -9.05 -8.31
C VAL A 222 -11.89 -8.83 -8.48
N ALA A 223 -12.56 -9.68 -9.28
CA ALA A 223 -14.01 -9.61 -9.45
C ALA A 223 -14.75 -9.81 -8.12
N LEU A 224 -14.29 -10.75 -7.29
CA LEU A 224 -14.84 -10.97 -5.94
C LEU A 224 -14.66 -9.75 -5.04
N LYS A 225 -13.45 -9.15 -5.01
CA LYS A 225 -13.19 -7.92 -4.23
C LYS A 225 -14.10 -6.78 -4.66
N MET A 226 -14.21 -6.54 -5.98
CA MET A 226 -15.07 -5.50 -6.52
C MET A 226 -16.53 -5.73 -6.18
N LEU A 227 -17.01 -6.98 -6.30
CA LEU A 227 -18.37 -7.35 -5.95
C LEU A 227 -18.67 -7.03 -4.48
N ILE A 228 -17.75 -7.35 -3.56
CA ILE A 228 -17.90 -7.05 -2.14
C ILE A 228 -17.91 -5.55 -1.89
N VAL A 229 -17.00 -4.79 -2.49
CA VAL A 229 -16.98 -3.32 -2.36
C VAL A 229 -18.28 -2.72 -2.89
N PHE A 230 -18.77 -3.15 -4.07
CA PHE A 230 -20.06 -2.72 -4.60
C PHE A 230 -21.23 -3.12 -3.70
N ALA A 231 -21.18 -4.30 -3.10
CA ALA A 231 -22.24 -4.75 -2.17
C ALA A 231 -22.25 -3.88 -0.91
N VAL A 232 -21.07 -3.56 -0.33
CA VAL A 232 -20.99 -2.67 0.83
C VAL A 232 -21.50 -1.27 0.49
N ILE A 233 -21.08 -0.72 -0.64
CA ILE A 233 -21.55 0.61 -1.09
C ILE A 233 -23.06 0.58 -1.36
N GLY A 234 -23.54 -0.39 -2.14
CA GLY A 234 -24.95 -0.45 -2.56
C GLY A 234 -25.91 -0.74 -1.42
N PHE A 235 -25.66 -1.79 -0.65
CA PHE A 235 -26.55 -2.14 0.47
C PHE A 235 -26.34 -1.22 1.67
N GLY A 236 -25.07 -0.84 1.98
CA GLY A 236 -24.77 0.05 3.09
C GLY A 236 -25.37 1.44 2.92
N PHE A 237 -25.46 1.96 1.69
CA PHE A 237 -26.03 3.28 1.42
C PHE A 237 -27.45 3.46 2.00
N PHE A 238 -28.27 2.40 1.99
CA PHE A 238 -29.65 2.45 2.52
C PHE A 238 -29.74 2.51 4.06
N TYR A 239 -28.62 2.23 4.76
CA TYR A 239 -28.53 2.24 6.22
C TYR A 239 -27.67 3.39 6.75
N VAL A 240 -27.25 4.32 5.88
CA VAL A 240 -26.48 5.50 6.28
C VAL A 240 -27.32 6.38 7.19
N ASP A 241 -26.77 6.69 8.37
CA ASP A 241 -27.27 7.75 9.24
C ASP A 241 -26.49 9.05 8.97
N THR A 242 -27.18 10.04 8.43
CA THR A 242 -26.58 11.35 8.11
C THR A 242 -26.10 12.11 9.36
N ALA A 243 -26.56 11.74 10.55
CA ALA A 243 -26.08 12.30 11.82
C ALA A 243 -24.57 11.99 12.03
N ASN A 244 -24.08 10.85 11.55
CA ASN A 244 -22.67 10.46 11.61
C ASN A 244 -21.77 11.39 10.79
N TRP A 245 -22.31 12.13 9.82
CA TRP A 245 -21.58 13.12 9.04
C TRP A 245 -21.64 14.53 9.61
N SER A 246 -22.21 14.74 10.79
CA SER A 246 -22.34 16.06 11.38
C SER A 246 -21.45 16.21 12.63
N PRO A 247 -20.43 17.10 12.61
CA PRO A 247 -19.99 17.90 11.47
C PRO A 247 -19.19 17.08 10.45
N PHE A 248 -19.37 17.34 9.14
CA PHE A 248 -18.66 16.61 8.07
C PHE A 248 -17.15 16.82 8.15
N ILE A 249 -16.72 18.06 8.43
CA ILE A 249 -15.34 18.37 8.77
C ILE A 249 -15.32 18.66 10.29
N PRO A 250 -14.88 17.71 11.12
CA PRO A 250 -14.77 17.94 12.56
C PRO A 250 -13.81 19.10 12.84
N PRO A 251 -14.07 19.91 13.88
CA PRO A 251 -13.15 20.99 14.24
C PRO A 251 -11.76 20.45 14.57
N ALA A 252 -10.73 21.23 14.24
CA ALA A 252 -9.35 20.85 14.55
C ALA A 252 -9.19 20.60 16.06
N ALA A 253 -8.45 19.56 16.41
CA ALA A 253 -8.16 19.25 17.81
C ALA A 253 -7.24 20.34 18.39
N ILE A 254 -7.56 20.77 19.61
CA ILE A 254 -6.78 21.79 20.32
C ILE A 254 -5.90 21.08 21.35
N ASP A 255 -4.65 21.45 21.41
CA ASP A 255 -3.72 21.02 22.43
C ASP A 255 -4.09 21.66 23.78
N PRO A 256 -4.39 20.87 24.82
CA PRO A 256 -4.80 21.40 26.13
C PRO A 256 -3.73 22.27 26.81
N GLU A 257 -2.45 22.04 26.52
CA GLU A 257 -1.34 22.76 27.18
C GLU A 257 -1.03 24.09 26.48
N THR A 258 -1.07 24.10 25.15
CA THR A 258 -0.66 25.27 24.35
C THR A 258 -1.84 26.10 23.85
N GLY A 259 -3.07 25.57 23.88
CA GLY A 259 -4.26 26.17 23.31
C GLY A 259 -4.23 26.32 21.78
N LYS A 260 -3.27 25.71 21.09
CA LYS A 260 -3.11 25.75 19.63
C LYS A 260 -3.72 24.53 18.95
N GLU A 261 -4.10 24.71 17.68
CA GLU A 261 -4.55 23.59 16.87
C GLU A 261 -3.42 22.54 16.68
N ILE A 262 -3.76 21.28 16.89
CA ILE A 262 -2.85 20.16 16.61
C ILE A 262 -2.89 19.90 15.11
N PHE A 263 -1.78 20.19 14.41
CA PHE A 263 -1.66 19.97 12.98
C PHE A 263 -1.93 18.50 12.62
N GLY A 264 -2.75 18.26 11.60
CA GLY A 264 -3.08 16.91 11.12
C GLY A 264 -4.13 16.15 11.94
N LYS A 265 -4.70 16.77 12.99
CA LYS A 265 -5.83 16.21 13.75
C LYS A 265 -7.09 17.00 13.50
N PHE A 266 -7.92 16.50 12.60
CA PHE A 266 -9.18 17.09 12.15
C PHE A 266 -9.00 18.46 11.48
N GLY A 267 -10.09 19.12 11.13
CA GLY A 267 -10.05 20.34 10.34
C GLY A 267 -9.48 20.12 8.93
N LEU A 268 -9.07 21.21 8.28
CA LEU A 268 -8.48 21.14 6.93
C LEU A 268 -7.10 20.46 6.92
N THR A 269 -6.31 20.68 7.96
CA THR A 269 -4.99 20.03 8.09
C THR A 269 -5.12 18.52 8.29
N GLY A 270 -6.18 18.07 8.97
CA GLY A 270 -6.51 16.67 9.14
C GLY A 270 -6.90 15.98 7.81
N ILE A 271 -7.57 16.69 6.90
CA ILE A 271 -7.88 16.17 5.56
C ILE A 271 -6.58 15.87 4.79
N VAL A 272 -5.60 16.75 4.84
CA VAL A 272 -4.33 16.58 4.13
C VAL A 272 -3.46 15.51 4.79
N ALA A 273 -3.40 15.48 6.12
CA ALA A 273 -2.70 14.42 6.85
C ALA A 273 -3.34 13.04 6.58
N GLY A 274 -4.69 12.99 6.64
CA GLY A 274 -5.45 11.82 6.23
C GLY A 274 -5.13 11.39 4.79
N ALA A 275 -5.02 12.34 3.85
CA ALA A 275 -4.63 12.04 2.46
C ALA A 275 -3.23 11.40 2.39
N GLY A 276 -2.26 11.89 3.17
CA GLY A 276 -0.93 11.31 3.24
C GLY A 276 -0.95 9.87 3.77
N VAL A 277 -1.74 9.59 4.80
CA VAL A 277 -1.88 8.24 5.37
C VAL A 277 -2.59 7.28 4.41
N ILE A 278 -3.76 7.70 3.86
CA ILE A 278 -4.54 6.85 2.95
C ILE A 278 -3.96 6.78 1.54
N PHE A 279 -2.93 7.58 1.23
CA PHE A 279 -2.21 7.45 -0.05
C PHE A 279 -1.72 6.01 -0.26
N PHE A 280 -1.40 5.30 0.81
CA PHE A 280 -1.14 3.86 0.79
C PHE A 280 -2.19 3.06 0.01
N ALA A 281 -3.45 3.49 0.03
CA ALA A 281 -4.53 2.81 -0.67
C ALA A 281 -4.38 2.81 -2.20
N TYR A 282 -3.58 3.72 -2.74
CA TYR A 282 -3.35 3.83 -4.19
C TYR A 282 -2.10 3.08 -4.66
N ILE A 283 -1.27 2.60 -3.74
CA ILE A 283 -0.06 1.84 -4.07
C ILE A 283 -0.44 0.59 -4.85
N GLY A 284 0.31 0.33 -5.93
CA GLY A 284 0.10 -0.83 -6.78
C GLY A 284 -0.37 -0.53 -8.20
N PHE A 285 -0.78 0.71 -8.55
CA PHE A 285 -1.07 1.04 -9.94
C PHE A 285 0.18 0.97 -10.82
N ASP A 286 1.34 1.27 -10.26
CA ASP A 286 2.65 1.17 -10.89
C ASP A 286 3.05 -0.30 -11.15
N ALA A 287 2.51 -1.26 -10.34
CA ALA A 287 2.70 -2.68 -10.58
C ALA A 287 2.19 -3.12 -11.96
N VAL A 288 1.24 -2.39 -12.58
CA VAL A 288 0.84 -2.59 -13.98
C VAL A 288 2.04 -2.46 -14.91
N SER A 289 2.97 -1.54 -14.62
CA SER A 289 4.18 -1.34 -15.41
C SER A 289 5.13 -2.54 -15.37
N THR A 290 5.11 -3.33 -14.29
CA THR A 290 5.93 -4.54 -14.16
C THR A 290 5.47 -5.67 -15.10
N ALA A 291 4.21 -5.63 -15.55
CA ALA A 291 3.63 -6.57 -16.50
C ALA A 291 3.84 -6.16 -17.98
N ALA A 292 4.69 -5.16 -18.23
CA ALA A 292 4.91 -4.59 -19.56
C ALA A 292 5.30 -5.63 -20.62
N GLN A 293 6.13 -6.61 -20.27
CA GLN A 293 6.59 -7.66 -21.18
C GLN A 293 5.50 -8.70 -21.51
N GLU A 294 4.43 -8.77 -20.71
CA GLU A 294 3.29 -9.66 -20.92
C GLU A 294 2.12 -8.96 -21.65
N ALA A 295 2.20 -7.65 -21.83
CA ALA A 295 1.18 -6.85 -22.51
C ALA A 295 1.18 -7.11 -24.04
N LYS A 296 -0.02 -7.19 -24.64
CA LYS A 296 -0.18 -7.37 -26.11
C LYS A 296 0.36 -6.15 -26.87
N ASN A 297 -0.08 -4.96 -26.49
CA ASN A 297 0.35 -3.68 -27.04
C ASN A 297 0.80 -2.75 -25.91
N PRO A 298 2.01 -2.96 -25.33
CA PRO A 298 2.42 -2.27 -24.11
C PRO A 298 2.37 -0.74 -24.22
N GLN A 299 2.70 -0.18 -25.38
CA GLN A 299 2.68 1.26 -25.62
C GLN A 299 1.31 1.92 -25.45
N ARG A 300 0.21 1.18 -25.70
CA ARG A 300 -1.17 1.63 -25.57
C ARG A 300 -1.82 1.09 -24.31
N ASP A 301 -1.62 -0.21 -24.03
CA ASP A 301 -2.40 -0.94 -23.04
C ASP A 301 -1.95 -0.62 -21.61
N LEU A 302 -0.63 -0.30 -21.41
CA LEU A 302 -0.13 0.11 -20.10
C LEU A 302 -0.68 1.45 -19.62
N PRO A 303 -0.66 2.55 -20.44
CA PRO A 303 -1.30 3.80 -20.05
C PRO A 303 -2.78 3.62 -19.69
N ILE A 304 -3.53 2.84 -20.48
CA ILE A 304 -4.95 2.56 -20.20
C ILE A 304 -5.09 1.82 -18.89
N GLY A 305 -4.30 0.77 -18.65
CA GLY A 305 -4.34 -0.02 -17.42
C GLY A 305 -4.07 0.82 -16.17
N ILE A 306 -3.03 1.65 -16.20
CA ILE A 306 -2.63 2.55 -15.10
C ILE A 306 -3.74 3.56 -14.79
N LEU A 307 -4.17 4.33 -15.81
CA LEU A 307 -5.11 5.43 -15.60
C LEU A 307 -6.53 4.95 -15.28
N ALA A 308 -7.00 3.89 -15.95
CA ALA A 308 -8.32 3.32 -15.69
C ALA A 308 -8.42 2.70 -14.29
N SER A 309 -7.39 1.97 -13.84
CA SER A 309 -7.38 1.41 -12.49
C SER A 309 -7.39 2.50 -11.41
N LEU A 310 -6.60 3.56 -11.58
CA LEU A 310 -6.61 4.71 -10.68
C LEU A 310 -7.96 5.40 -10.59
N LEU A 311 -8.59 5.68 -11.74
CA LEU A 311 -9.89 6.35 -11.78
C LEU A 311 -10.99 5.52 -11.11
N ILE A 312 -11.06 4.23 -11.46
CA ILE A 312 -12.06 3.31 -10.89
C ILE A 312 -11.86 3.17 -9.38
N CYS A 313 -10.62 2.95 -8.93
CA CYS A 313 -10.34 2.80 -7.49
C CYS A 313 -10.60 4.09 -6.72
N THR A 314 -10.28 5.27 -7.27
CA THR A 314 -10.60 6.56 -6.64
C THR A 314 -12.10 6.71 -6.42
N LEU A 315 -12.91 6.42 -7.44
CA LEU A 315 -14.37 6.48 -7.32
C LEU A 315 -14.89 5.53 -6.24
N LEU A 316 -14.41 4.29 -6.24
CA LEU A 316 -14.79 3.29 -5.25
C LEU A 316 -14.39 3.71 -3.82
N TYR A 317 -13.20 4.29 -3.65
CA TYR A 317 -12.70 4.72 -2.35
C TYR A 317 -13.49 5.90 -1.78
N VAL A 318 -13.83 6.87 -2.63
CA VAL A 318 -14.71 7.99 -2.26
C VAL A 318 -16.07 7.48 -1.80
N LEU A 319 -16.70 6.60 -2.58
CA LEU A 319 -18.02 6.05 -2.23
C LEU A 319 -17.97 5.17 -0.98
N MET A 320 -16.96 4.30 -0.88
CA MET A 320 -16.80 3.40 0.26
C MET A 320 -16.55 4.15 1.56
N SER A 321 -15.67 5.16 1.55
CA SER A 321 -15.37 5.97 2.73
C SER A 321 -16.59 6.78 3.18
N LEU A 322 -17.38 7.28 2.23
CA LEU A 322 -18.62 7.99 2.53
C LEU A 322 -19.63 7.06 3.23
N VAL A 323 -19.89 5.89 2.63
CA VAL A 323 -20.81 4.91 3.21
C VAL A 323 -20.32 4.42 4.58
N MET A 324 -19.04 4.07 4.70
CA MET A 324 -18.48 3.55 5.95
C MET A 324 -18.61 4.54 7.12
N THR A 325 -18.29 5.82 6.88
CA THR A 325 -18.43 6.88 7.90
C THR A 325 -19.88 7.29 8.15
N GLY A 326 -20.79 6.96 7.24
CA GLY A 326 -22.23 7.13 7.45
C GLY A 326 -22.88 5.98 8.21
N LEU A 327 -22.33 4.77 8.12
CA LEU A 327 -22.84 3.60 8.85
C LEU A 327 -22.46 3.63 10.33
N ALA A 328 -21.26 4.07 10.67
CA ALA A 328 -20.75 4.09 12.04
C ALA A 328 -20.07 5.41 12.39
N PRO A 329 -20.10 5.83 13.66
CA PRO A 329 -19.34 6.96 14.12
C PRO A 329 -17.84 6.76 13.83
N TYR A 330 -17.21 7.74 13.16
CA TYR A 330 -15.82 7.59 12.69
C TYR A 330 -14.82 7.24 13.80
N LYS A 331 -15.08 7.65 15.06
CA LYS A 331 -14.22 7.35 16.21
C LYS A 331 -14.12 5.86 16.53
N GLU A 332 -15.13 5.08 16.19
CA GLU A 332 -15.22 3.64 16.44
C GLU A 332 -14.53 2.82 15.33
N LEU A 333 -14.19 3.48 14.22
CA LEU A 333 -13.51 2.83 13.09
C LEU A 333 -11.99 2.67 13.29
N ASN A 334 -11.44 3.02 14.45
CA ASN A 334 -10.02 2.82 14.77
C ASN A 334 -9.72 1.37 15.20
N VAL A 335 -10.06 0.44 14.35
CA VAL A 335 -9.93 -1.02 14.58
C VAL A 335 -9.23 -1.70 13.41
N PRO A 336 -8.76 -2.95 13.54
CA PRO A 336 -8.12 -3.68 12.44
C PRO A 336 -9.07 -4.08 11.31
N HIS A 337 -10.39 -4.09 11.54
CA HIS A 337 -11.43 -4.51 10.59
C HIS A 337 -12.60 -3.50 10.52
N PRO A 338 -12.35 -2.23 10.17
CA PRO A 338 -13.33 -1.14 10.30
C PRO A 338 -14.57 -1.33 9.40
N VAL A 339 -14.43 -1.96 8.23
CA VAL A 339 -15.57 -2.21 7.33
C VAL A 339 -16.57 -3.17 7.96
N PHE A 340 -16.09 -4.20 8.66
CA PHE A 340 -16.94 -5.12 9.40
C PHE A 340 -17.71 -4.40 10.51
N VAL A 341 -17.02 -3.58 11.31
CA VAL A 341 -17.62 -2.77 12.38
C VAL A 341 -18.67 -1.82 11.83
N ALA A 342 -18.38 -1.13 10.71
CA ALA A 342 -19.35 -0.26 10.07
C ALA A 342 -20.64 -0.99 9.64
N ILE A 343 -20.50 -2.21 9.09
CA ILE A 343 -21.65 -3.02 8.69
C ILE A 343 -22.44 -3.52 9.90
N ASP A 344 -21.77 -3.87 10.99
CA ASP A 344 -22.43 -4.35 12.22
C ASP A 344 -23.32 -3.27 12.84
N HIS A 345 -22.90 -1.99 12.77
CA HIS A 345 -23.74 -0.83 13.15
C HIS A 345 -25.02 -0.69 12.34
N ALA A 346 -25.07 -1.16 11.11
CA ALA A 346 -26.28 -1.16 10.31
C ALA A 346 -27.33 -2.19 10.81
N GLY A 347 -26.96 -3.03 11.77
CA GLY A 347 -27.84 -3.97 12.46
C GLY A 347 -27.98 -5.34 11.80
N PRO A 348 -28.91 -6.19 12.34
CA PRO A 348 -29.00 -7.60 11.95
C PRO A 348 -29.30 -7.84 10.47
N ALA A 349 -29.94 -6.89 9.79
CA ALA A 349 -30.31 -7.01 8.39
C ALA A 349 -29.10 -7.11 7.45
N LEU A 350 -27.94 -6.50 7.80
CA LEU A 350 -26.72 -6.54 7.01
C LEU A 350 -25.65 -7.51 7.57
N ARG A 351 -25.93 -8.27 8.61
CA ARG A 351 -24.95 -9.20 9.20
C ARG A 351 -24.37 -10.20 8.20
N TRP A 352 -25.19 -10.69 7.25
CA TRP A 352 -24.72 -11.56 6.16
C TRP A 352 -23.61 -10.91 5.31
N LEU A 353 -23.69 -9.59 5.11
CA LEU A 353 -22.69 -8.84 4.35
C LEU A 353 -21.36 -8.74 5.13
N GLY A 354 -21.42 -8.65 6.47
CA GLY A 354 -20.24 -8.71 7.33
C GLY A 354 -19.43 -9.99 7.13
N TYR A 355 -20.07 -11.15 7.05
CA TYR A 355 -19.40 -12.43 6.74
C TYR A 355 -18.74 -12.41 5.37
N LEU A 356 -19.43 -11.90 4.34
CA LEU A 356 -18.85 -11.78 3.00
C LEU A 356 -17.65 -10.84 2.97
N VAL A 357 -17.71 -9.72 3.70
CA VAL A 357 -16.59 -8.78 3.83
C VAL A 357 -15.39 -9.44 4.50
N ASN A 358 -15.59 -10.19 5.58
CA ASN A 358 -14.49 -10.90 6.25
C ASN A 358 -13.81 -11.90 5.31
N ILE A 359 -14.56 -12.76 4.64
CA ILE A 359 -14.02 -13.74 3.67
C ILE A 359 -13.32 -13.02 2.51
N GLY A 360 -13.96 -11.99 1.96
CA GLY A 360 -13.40 -11.25 0.83
C GLY A 360 -12.18 -10.42 1.18
N ALA A 361 -12.13 -9.83 2.37
CA ALA A 361 -10.96 -9.14 2.87
C ALA A 361 -9.80 -10.12 3.08
N ILE A 362 -10.03 -11.28 3.69
CA ILE A 362 -9.01 -12.32 3.87
C ILE A 362 -8.43 -12.75 2.52
N ALA A 363 -9.28 -13.15 1.57
CA ALA A 363 -8.82 -13.56 0.24
C ALA A 363 -8.15 -12.39 -0.51
N GLY A 364 -8.76 -11.22 -0.41
CA GLY A 364 -8.32 -10.01 -1.08
C GLY A 364 -6.98 -9.51 -0.60
N LEU A 365 -6.79 -9.39 0.71
CA LEU A 365 -5.53 -8.93 1.29
C LEU A 365 -4.40 -9.94 1.06
N ALA A 366 -4.67 -11.25 1.18
CA ALA A 366 -3.68 -12.28 0.88
C ALA A 366 -3.18 -12.20 -0.58
N SER A 367 -4.07 -11.91 -1.54
CA SER A 367 -3.67 -11.73 -2.95
C SER A 367 -2.81 -10.49 -3.16
N VAL A 368 -3.05 -9.39 -2.43
CA VAL A 368 -2.19 -8.18 -2.49
C VAL A 368 -0.81 -8.47 -1.92
N VAL A 369 -0.71 -9.15 -0.77
CA VAL A 369 0.58 -9.58 -0.21
C VAL A 369 1.37 -10.39 -1.24
N LEU A 370 0.71 -11.33 -1.93
CA LEU A 370 1.35 -12.15 -2.95
C LEU A 370 1.88 -11.30 -4.12
N VAL A 371 1.09 -10.35 -4.64
CA VAL A 371 1.50 -9.46 -5.74
C VAL A 371 2.68 -8.57 -5.33
N LEU A 372 2.62 -7.94 -4.15
CA LEU A 372 3.68 -7.08 -3.64
C LEU A 372 4.98 -7.88 -3.41
N MET A 373 4.89 -9.03 -2.75
CA MET A 373 6.04 -9.90 -2.53
C MET A 373 6.60 -10.53 -3.81
N MET A 374 5.84 -10.60 -4.90
CA MET A 374 6.33 -11.02 -6.21
C MET A 374 7.09 -9.86 -6.90
N GLY A 375 6.70 -8.62 -6.67
CA GLY A 375 7.32 -7.43 -7.26
C GLY A 375 8.74 -7.18 -6.74
N GLN A 376 8.95 -7.22 -5.44
CA GLN A 376 10.24 -6.90 -4.80
C GLN A 376 11.43 -7.74 -5.31
N PRO A 377 11.35 -9.09 -5.42
CA PRO A 377 12.45 -9.89 -5.96
C PRO A 377 12.81 -9.55 -7.40
N ARG A 378 11.85 -9.08 -8.21
CA ARG A 378 12.11 -8.66 -9.60
C ARG A 378 12.92 -7.36 -9.65
N ILE A 379 12.68 -6.43 -8.73
CA ILE A 379 13.46 -5.20 -8.58
C ILE A 379 14.89 -5.55 -8.15
N PHE A 380 15.05 -6.38 -7.12
CA PHE A 380 16.36 -6.86 -6.68
C PHE A 380 17.12 -7.60 -7.78
N TYR A 381 16.43 -8.40 -8.58
CA TYR A 381 17.01 -9.07 -9.74
C TYR A 381 17.55 -8.06 -10.76
N SER A 382 16.78 -7.02 -11.09
CA SER A 382 17.19 -5.96 -12.02
C SER A 382 18.39 -5.20 -11.48
N MET A 383 18.35 -4.76 -10.21
CA MET A 383 19.45 -4.06 -9.56
C MET A 383 20.74 -4.91 -9.50
N ALA A 384 20.61 -6.22 -9.23
CA ALA A 384 21.76 -7.13 -9.23
C ALA A 384 22.33 -7.34 -10.63
N ARG A 385 21.48 -7.38 -11.66
CA ARG A 385 21.90 -7.46 -13.06
C ARG A 385 22.70 -6.24 -13.49
N ASP A 386 22.34 -5.06 -12.99
CA ASP A 386 23.03 -3.81 -13.26
C ASP A 386 24.30 -3.62 -12.39
N GLY A 387 24.54 -4.55 -11.45
CA GLY A 387 25.72 -4.53 -10.56
C GLY A 387 25.54 -3.71 -9.29
N LEU A 388 24.33 -3.16 -9.05
CA LEU A 388 24.04 -2.35 -7.87
C LEU A 388 23.81 -3.17 -6.60
N LEU A 389 23.43 -4.45 -6.75
CA LEU A 389 23.33 -5.41 -5.65
C LEU A 389 24.22 -6.63 -5.89
N PRO A 390 24.56 -7.38 -4.82
CA PRO A 390 25.34 -8.62 -4.96
C PRO A 390 24.71 -9.60 -5.94
N ALA A 391 25.53 -10.28 -6.75
CA ALA A 391 25.08 -11.22 -7.77
C ALA A 391 24.19 -12.38 -7.23
N ALA A 392 24.25 -12.64 -5.91
CA ALA A 392 23.37 -13.62 -5.25
C ALA A 392 21.88 -13.26 -5.41
N PHE A 393 21.51 -11.97 -5.42
CA PHE A 393 20.13 -11.52 -5.61
C PHE A 393 19.60 -11.75 -7.03
N GLY A 394 20.51 -11.92 -8.00
CA GLY A 394 20.18 -12.27 -9.39
C GLY A 394 20.10 -13.77 -9.66
N ARG A 395 20.30 -14.65 -8.64
CA ARG A 395 20.27 -16.10 -8.84
C ARG A 395 18.86 -16.62 -9.04
N VAL A 396 18.67 -17.36 -10.15
CA VAL A 396 17.40 -18.03 -10.51
C VAL A 396 17.49 -19.52 -10.17
N HIS A 397 16.44 -20.06 -9.54
CA HIS A 397 16.39 -21.46 -9.16
C HIS A 397 16.34 -22.37 -10.41
N SER A 398 17.18 -23.42 -10.45
CA SER A 398 17.32 -24.29 -11.63
C SER A 398 16.01 -24.98 -12.05
N LYS A 399 15.22 -25.47 -11.09
CA LYS A 399 13.97 -26.20 -11.31
C LYS A 399 12.77 -25.24 -11.43
N PHE A 400 12.62 -24.31 -10.49
CA PHE A 400 11.41 -23.46 -10.36
C PHE A 400 11.47 -22.21 -11.24
N LYS A 401 12.66 -21.83 -11.73
CA LYS A 401 12.88 -20.62 -12.57
C LYS A 401 12.45 -19.31 -11.88
N THR A 402 12.52 -19.26 -10.54
CA THR A 402 12.17 -18.10 -9.71
C THR A 402 13.45 -17.50 -9.09
N PRO A 403 13.49 -16.18 -8.79
CA PRO A 403 14.61 -15.53 -8.10
C PRO A 403 14.58 -15.87 -6.60
N TYR A 404 14.85 -17.12 -6.25
CA TYR A 404 14.60 -17.70 -4.92
C TYR A 404 15.35 -17.00 -3.79
N VAL A 405 16.59 -16.54 -4.01
CA VAL A 405 17.39 -15.86 -2.98
C VAL A 405 16.71 -14.54 -2.60
N SER A 406 16.39 -13.71 -3.59
CA SER A 406 15.68 -12.43 -3.37
C SER A 406 14.33 -12.66 -2.72
N THR A 407 13.58 -13.70 -3.14
CA THR A 407 12.26 -14.03 -2.57
C THR A 407 12.37 -14.44 -1.10
N ILE A 408 13.34 -15.28 -0.73
CA ILE A 408 13.54 -15.71 0.66
C ILE A 408 13.96 -14.51 1.53
N VAL A 409 14.90 -13.70 1.06
CA VAL A 409 15.36 -12.51 1.79
C VAL A 409 14.19 -11.54 2.01
N THR A 410 13.41 -11.25 0.96
CA THR A 410 12.20 -10.42 1.08
C THR A 410 11.23 -11.01 2.10
N GLY A 411 10.98 -12.32 2.04
CA GLY A 411 10.07 -13.02 2.96
C GLY A 411 10.52 -12.96 4.42
N VAL A 412 11.80 -13.15 4.69
CA VAL A 412 12.35 -13.08 6.06
C VAL A 412 12.18 -11.67 6.63
N PHE A 413 12.58 -10.63 5.87
CA PHE A 413 12.44 -9.26 6.35
C PHE A 413 10.98 -8.84 6.49
N ALA A 414 10.12 -9.15 5.52
CA ALA A 414 8.68 -8.86 5.60
C ALA A 414 8.02 -9.57 6.80
N CYS A 415 8.41 -10.82 7.08
CA CYS A 415 7.93 -11.59 8.24
C CYS A 415 8.31 -10.92 9.56
N LEU A 416 9.56 -10.50 9.73
CA LEU A 416 10.02 -9.79 10.92
C LEU A 416 9.30 -8.45 11.08
N ILE A 417 9.17 -7.68 10.01
CA ILE A 417 8.51 -6.37 10.02
C ILE A 417 7.03 -6.53 10.38
N ALA A 418 6.31 -7.47 9.76
CA ALA A 418 4.90 -7.72 10.02
C ALA A 418 4.64 -8.22 11.46
N GLY A 419 5.59 -8.97 12.04
CA GLY A 419 5.50 -9.45 13.42
C GLY A 419 5.74 -8.38 14.48
N LEU A 420 6.61 -7.41 14.20
CA LEU A 420 7.15 -6.48 15.20
C LEU A 420 6.54 -5.08 15.16
N PHE A 421 6.04 -4.61 14.02
CA PHE A 421 5.61 -3.23 13.85
C PHE A 421 4.10 -3.10 13.63
N PRO A 422 3.46 -2.06 14.21
CA PRO A 422 2.04 -1.80 14.01
C PRO A 422 1.78 -1.22 12.61
N ILE A 423 0.57 -1.45 12.10
CA ILE A 423 0.15 -1.07 10.74
C ILE A 423 0.28 0.44 10.47
N GLY A 424 0.04 1.29 11.47
CA GLY A 424 0.12 2.75 11.31
C GLY A 424 1.53 3.22 10.93
N ILE A 425 2.56 2.78 11.68
CA ILE A 425 3.97 3.12 11.38
C ILE A 425 4.36 2.62 9.99
N LEU A 426 3.97 1.38 9.67
CA LEU A 426 4.29 0.77 8.38
C LEU A 426 3.61 1.52 7.23
N GLY A 427 2.32 1.84 7.38
CA GLY A 427 1.56 2.55 6.36
C GLY A 427 2.10 3.95 6.08
N GLU A 428 2.45 4.72 7.12
CA GLU A 428 3.06 6.04 6.98
C GLU A 428 4.40 5.99 6.25
N LEU A 429 5.26 5.02 6.63
CA LEU A 429 6.59 4.88 6.04
C LEU A 429 6.51 4.47 4.55
N VAL A 430 5.59 3.59 4.22
CA VAL A 430 5.32 3.21 2.83
C VAL A 430 4.78 4.41 2.04
N SER A 431 3.83 5.16 2.63
CA SER A 431 3.24 6.32 1.96
C SER A 431 4.29 7.39 1.65
N ILE A 432 5.16 7.75 2.61
CA ILE A 432 6.15 8.80 2.39
C ILE A 432 7.20 8.38 1.35
N GLY A 433 7.61 7.09 1.34
CA GLY A 433 8.51 6.55 0.35
C GLY A 433 7.91 6.60 -1.05
N THR A 434 6.71 6.05 -1.23
CA THR A 434 6.05 6.04 -2.54
C THR A 434 5.74 7.46 -3.05
N LEU A 435 5.34 8.39 -2.17
CA LEU A 435 5.17 9.80 -2.53
C LEU A 435 6.50 10.41 -3.05
N LEU A 436 7.64 10.08 -2.41
CA LEU A 436 8.95 10.51 -2.87
C LEU A 436 9.27 9.95 -4.26
N ALA A 437 9.01 8.66 -4.49
CA ALA A 437 9.20 8.03 -5.80
C ALA A 437 8.35 8.74 -6.88
N PHE A 438 7.10 9.10 -6.57
CA PHE A 438 6.23 9.80 -7.50
C PHE A 438 6.72 11.22 -7.82
N VAL A 439 7.22 11.95 -6.83
CA VAL A 439 7.88 13.25 -7.05
C VAL A 439 9.06 13.09 -8.00
N ILE A 440 9.92 12.08 -7.78
CA ILE A 440 11.09 11.82 -8.63
C ILE A 440 10.65 11.45 -10.06
N VAL A 441 9.62 10.64 -10.23
CA VAL A 441 9.08 10.29 -11.57
C VAL A 441 8.53 11.51 -12.29
N CYS A 442 7.80 12.39 -11.59
CA CYS A 442 7.32 13.65 -12.18
C CYS A 442 8.47 14.56 -12.62
N ILE A 443 9.52 14.69 -11.81
CA ILE A 443 10.75 15.43 -12.16
C ILE A 443 11.41 14.78 -13.38
N GLY A 444 11.50 13.45 -13.41
CA GLY A 444 12.10 12.67 -14.49
C GLY A 444 11.46 12.97 -15.86
N ILE A 445 10.15 13.11 -15.93
CA ILE A 445 9.46 13.48 -17.17
C ILE A 445 9.85 14.88 -17.64
N VAL A 446 9.97 15.85 -16.75
CA VAL A 446 10.39 17.22 -17.10
C VAL A 446 11.82 17.22 -17.62
N ILE A 447 12.73 16.48 -16.97
CA ILE A 447 14.12 16.32 -17.41
C ILE A 447 14.15 15.66 -18.79
N LEU A 448 13.48 14.51 -18.96
CA LEU A 448 13.50 13.75 -20.20
C LEU A 448 12.95 14.56 -21.40
N ARG A 449 11.95 15.39 -21.18
CA ARG A 449 11.39 16.27 -22.20
C ARG A 449 12.38 17.35 -22.69
N ARG A 450 13.32 17.76 -21.79
CA ARG A 450 14.36 18.76 -22.11
C ARG A 450 15.60 18.12 -22.70
N THR A 451 16.03 16.97 -22.18
CA THR A 451 17.29 16.31 -22.58
C THR A 451 17.17 15.48 -23.84
N SER A 452 15.99 14.91 -24.10
CA SER A 452 15.77 14.00 -25.23
C SER A 452 14.38 14.24 -25.86
N PRO A 453 14.16 15.43 -26.47
CA PRO A 453 12.86 15.79 -27.04
C PRO A 453 12.47 14.93 -28.25
N GLU A 454 13.44 14.37 -28.96
CA GLU A 454 13.29 13.57 -30.19
C GLU A 454 12.78 12.15 -29.95
N LEU A 455 12.83 11.66 -28.71
CA LEU A 455 12.41 10.28 -28.41
C LEU A 455 10.92 10.06 -28.75
N PRO A 456 10.57 8.94 -29.40
CA PRO A 456 9.18 8.62 -29.68
C PRO A 456 8.38 8.38 -28.39
N ARG A 457 7.24 9.04 -28.28
CA ARG A 457 6.33 8.97 -27.12
C ARG A 457 4.94 8.53 -27.57
N PRO A 458 4.64 7.23 -27.49
CA PRO A 458 3.32 6.71 -27.87
C PRO A 458 2.19 7.32 -27.02
N PHE A 459 2.43 7.47 -25.71
CA PHE A 459 1.60 8.26 -24.80
C PHE A 459 2.37 9.51 -24.37
N ARG A 460 1.71 10.66 -24.37
CA ARG A 460 2.30 11.94 -23.94
C ARG A 460 1.51 12.52 -22.78
N THR A 461 2.18 12.74 -21.66
CA THR A 461 1.62 13.50 -20.55
C THR A 461 1.19 14.88 -21.04
N PRO A 462 -0.10 15.26 -20.83
CA PRO A 462 -0.60 16.55 -21.29
C PRO A 462 0.06 17.70 -20.51
N TRP A 463 0.09 18.88 -21.11
CA TRP A 463 0.49 20.14 -20.48
C TRP A 463 1.78 20.07 -19.64
N VAL A 464 2.82 19.43 -20.12
CA VAL A 464 4.14 19.47 -19.47
C VAL A 464 4.73 20.88 -19.66
N PRO A 465 5.19 21.58 -18.58
CA PRO A 465 5.51 21.06 -17.25
C PRO A 465 4.38 21.15 -16.19
N VAL A 466 3.17 21.61 -16.53
CA VAL A 466 2.11 21.90 -15.53
C VAL A 466 1.66 20.62 -14.80
N VAL A 467 1.35 19.55 -15.53
CA VAL A 467 0.89 18.28 -14.91
C VAL A 467 1.94 17.67 -13.98
N PRO A 468 3.22 17.51 -14.39
CA PRO A 468 4.25 17.09 -13.46
C PRO A 468 4.41 18.01 -12.25
N ALA A 469 4.33 19.35 -12.44
CA ALA A 469 4.43 20.29 -11.33
C ALA A 469 3.27 20.12 -10.33
N LEU A 470 2.04 19.92 -10.78
CA LEU A 470 0.90 19.61 -9.91
C LEU A 470 1.11 18.29 -9.16
N GLY A 471 1.63 17.25 -9.82
CA GLY A 471 2.01 16.00 -9.16
C GLY A 471 3.03 16.22 -8.05
N ILE A 472 4.10 16.97 -8.33
CA ILE A 472 5.13 17.32 -7.32
C ILE A 472 4.53 18.09 -6.15
N LEU A 473 3.70 19.10 -6.43
CA LEU A 473 3.11 19.95 -5.40
C LEU A 473 2.16 19.17 -4.49
N ILE A 474 1.24 18.38 -5.06
CA ILE A 474 0.26 17.62 -4.27
C ILE A 474 0.95 16.50 -3.49
N CYS A 475 1.82 15.71 -4.13
CA CYS A 475 2.59 14.66 -3.43
C CYS A 475 3.51 15.27 -2.35
N GLY A 476 4.21 16.37 -2.66
CA GLY A 476 5.06 17.06 -1.70
C GLY A 476 4.27 17.64 -0.52
N TYR A 477 3.07 18.17 -0.76
CA TYR A 477 2.21 18.69 0.31
C TYR A 477 1.65 17.57 1.19
N MET A 478 1.28 16.42 0.61
CA MET A 478 0.92 15.24 1.40
C MET A 478 2.09 14.73 2.23
N MET A 479 3.31 14.69 1.67
CA MET A 479 4.52 14.35 2.45
C MET A 479 4.74 15.32 3.61
N TYR A 480 4.60 16.63 3.35
CA TYR A 480 4.76 17.65 4.39
C TYR A 480 3.75 17.48 5.54
N ALA A 481 2.55 17.03 5.24
CA ALA A 481 1.49 16.81 6.23
C ALA A 481 1.67 15.54 7.07
N LEU A 482 2.59 14.64 6.68
CA LEU A 482 2.94 13.47 7.49
C LEU A 482 3.76 13.87 8.73
N PRO A 483 3.68 13.09 9.81
CA PRO A 483 4.38 13.37 11.06
C PRO A 483 5.90 13.53 10.89
N GLY A 484 6.51 14.40 11.71
CA GLY A 484 7.96 14.64 11.67
C GLY A 484 8.80 13.37 11.89
N ASP A 485 8.31 12.43 12.71
CA ASP A 485 8.97 11.14 12.95
C ASP A 485 9.00 10.28 11.68
N THR A 486 7.99 10.38 10.82
CA THR A 486 7.96 9.68 9.54
C THR A 486 9.04 10.21 8.60
N TRP A 487 9.29 11.53 8.61
CA TRP A 487 10.41 12.14 7.89
C TRP A 487 11.77 11.69 8.44
N LEU A 488 11.91 11.59 9.76
CA LEU A 488 13.13 11.09 10.38
C LEU A 488 13.40 9.64 9.97
N ARG A 489 12.37 8.78 10.00
CA ARG A 489 12.46 7.38 9.56
C ARG A 489 12.85 7.28 8.09
N LEU A 490 12.25 8.09 7.21
CA LEU A 490 12.64 8.16 5.80
C LEU A 490 14.09 8.62 5.66
N GLY A 491 14.50 9.68 6.38
CA GLY A 491 15.88 10.18 6.37
C GLY A 491 16.90 9.13 6.78
N VAL A 492 16.63 8.39 7.85
CA VAL A 492 17.49 7.27 8.32
C VAL A 492 17.53 6.15 7.27
N TRP A 493 16.37 5.79 6.70
CA TRP A 493 16.29 4.79 5.64
C TRP A 493 17.12 5.16 4.42
N MET A 494 16.98 6.41 3.94
CA MET A 494 17.72 6.92 2.79
C MET A 494 19.22 7.03 3.07
N ALA A 495 19.62 7.48 4.27
CA ALA A 495 21.02 7.53 4.67
C ALA A 495 21.66 6.14 4.66
N PHE A 496 20.95 5.13 5.20
CA PHE A 496 21.40 3.73 5.15
C PHE A 496 21.54 3.23 3.70
N GLY A 497 20.59 3.53 2.84
CA GLY A 497 20.68 3.22 1.40
C GLY A 497 21.88 3.87 0.72
N LEU A 498 22.15 5.14 1.01
CA LEU A 498 23.31 5.84 0.45
C LEU A 498 24.64 5.26 0.95
N VAL A 499 24.72 4.85 2.22
CA VAL A 499 25.90 4.15 2.74
C VAL A 499 26.15 2.86 1.94
N ILE A 500 25.15 2.05 1.69
CA ILE A 500 25.27 0.83 0.87
C ILE A 500 25.68 1.19 -0.56
N TYR A 501 25.12 2.25 -1.14
CA TYR A 501 25.45 2.71 -2.48
C TYR A 501 26.94 3.02 -2.61
N PHE A 502 27.49 3.88 -1.76
CA PHE A 502 28.89 4.28 -1.83
C PHE A 502 29.85 3.15 -1.42
N ALA A 503 29.44 2.28 -0.47
CA ALA A 503 30.26 1.16 -0.02
C ALA A 503 30.38 0.05 -1.08
N TYR A 504 29.28 -0.25 -1.78
CA TYR A 504 29.21 -1.40 -2.68
C TYR A 504 28.82 -1.03 -4.11
N SER A 505 27.67 -0.39 -4.33
CA SER A 505 27.02 -0.24 -5.64
C SER A 505 27.85 0.61 -6.59
N TYR A 506 28.35 1.75 -6.14
CA TYR A 506 29.17 2.66 -6.93
C TYR A 506 30.43 1.99 -7.50
N ARG A 507 31.05 1.07 -6.73
CA ARG A 507 32.26 0.35 -7.15
C ARG A 507 31.99 -0.82 -8.09
N ASN A 508 30.78 -1.40 -8.03
CA ASN A 508 30.43 -2.61 -8.77
C ASN A 508 29.49 -2.34 -9.95
N SER A 509 29.04 -1.11 -10.11
CA SER A 509 28.17 -0.68 -11.20
C SER A 509 28.74 -1.01 -12.56
N LYS A 510 27.88 -1.51 -13.45
CA LYS A 510 28.24 -1.76 -14.84
C LYS A 510 28.31 -0.49 -15.68
N LEU A 511 27.56 0.56 -15.30
CA LEU A 511 27.58 1.84 -16.00
C LEU A 511 28.88 2.59 -15.69
N GLY A 512 29.30 2.65 -14.42
CA GLY A 512 30.53 3.30 -13.99
C GLY A 512 31.81 2.64 -14.53
N LYS A 513 31.74 1.35 -14.92
CA LYS A 513 32.86 0.64 -15.56
C LYS A 513 32.99 0.91 -17.08
N LYS A 514 31.98 1.55 -17.69
CA LYS A 514 31.95 1.89 -19.13
C LYS A 514 32.31 3.36 -19.39
N LEU A 515 32.42 4.17 -18.34
CA LEU A 515 32.94 5.54 -18.34
C LEU A 515 34.41 5.57 -17.88
#